data_5f1d386f6c5d385ca319171bbacaf03d
#
_entry.id   5f1d386f6c5d385ca319171bbacaf03d
#
_cell.length_a   1.000
_cell.length_b   1.000
_cell.length_c   1.000
_cell.angle_alpha   90.00
_cell.angle_beta   90.00
_cell.angle_gamma   90.00
#
_symmetry.space_group_name_H-M   'P 1'
#
loop_
_entity.id
_entity.type
_entity.pdbx_description
1 polymer ?
#
loop_
_entity_poly.entity_id
_entity_poly.type
_entity_poly.pdbx_seq_one_letter_code
_entity_poly.pdbx_strand_id
1 'polypeptide(L)'
;MPTTELNSPTHPPLVSVITPFYNTGQYIAECIESVLAQTYSHWEYILVNNQSTDSSRSVAERYAREDNRIRLLDTPKFLSQVENFNEALRYMSPESRYCQVLLADDWLFPESIERMVALAEANPTVGIVSSYRLFGDEITGSGLPHSSTVISGRKAGQLMLRDGFYLTGSPSSILVRAEIVKKTQPFYPEGWLHDDTEACFRILQEYDLGFIHQVLTFSRKDEDSITSKALRFGPGPIRRYMFAVQYGPQFFSGDEYRQYLQRETDFYGEFLAASVFEFKKKEFWDFHRKGLQTIGANFSSIGLPKYVLYELADIIFNPKKTIGRIIRLFKNSQQQPKRKESATPAPSATKEQSTSP
;
A
#
# COMPACT_ATOMS: atom_id res chain seq x y z
N MET A 1 -12.98 -43.55 26.06
CA MET A 1 -12.09 -42.63 25.31
C MET A 1 -12.31 -41.25 25.91
N PRO A 2 -11.31 -40.56 26.43
CA PRO A 2 -11.47 -39.25 26.97
C PRO A 2 -11.69 -38.26 25.81
N THR A 3 -12.82 -37.58 25.82
CA THR A 3 -13.13 -36.44 24.99
C THR A 3 -12.17 -35.30 25.36
N THR A 4 -11.23 -34.99 24.49
CA THR A 4 -10.38 -33.82 24.59
C THR A 4 -11.29 -32.61 24.37
N GLU A 5 -11.74 -32.00 25.46
CA GLU A 5 -12.34 -30.67 25.41
C GLU A 5 -11.28 -29.71 24.84
N LEU A 6 -11.50 -29.26 23.63
CA LEU A 6 -10.79 -28.12 23.06
C LEU A 6 -11.12 -26.92 23.94
N ASN A 7 -10.17 -26.52 24.79
CA ASN A 7 -10.22 -25.28 25.54
C ASN A 7 -10.41 -24.12 24.56
N SER A 8 -11.65 -23.72 24.34
CA SER A 8 -11.94 -22.43 23.74
C SER A 8 -11.31 -21.35 24.63
N PRO A 9 -10.52 -20.41 24.11
CA PRO A 9 -9.94 -19.36 24.93
C PRO A 9 -11.07 -18.59 25.62
N THR A 10 -10.96 -18.42 26.94
CA THR A 10 -11.97 -17.80 27.81
C THR A 10 -12.23 -16.31 27.49
N HIS A 11 -11.41 -15.72 26.67
CA HIS A 11 -11.54 -14.32 26.19
C HIS A 11 -11.35 -14.22 24.69
N PRO A 12 -12.06 -13.29 24.02
CA PRO A 12 -11.82 -13.02 22.59
C PRO A 12 -10.38 -12.60 22.34
N PRO A 13 -9.79 -12.91 21.16
CA PRO A 13 -8.40 -12.54 20.83
C PRO A 13 -8.17 -11.03 20.91
N LEU A 14 -7.04 -10.59 21.52
CA LEU A 14 -6.64 -9.18 21.49
C LEU A 14 -6.17 -8.80 20.08
N VAL A 15 -6.69 -7.68 19.57
CA VAL A 15 -6.28 -7.06 18.32
C VAL A 15 -5.52 -5.77 18.60
N SER A 16 -4.27 -5.65 18.12
CA SER A 16 -3.58 -4.37 18.10
C SER A 16 -3.92 -3.64 16.80
N VAL A 17 -4.63 -2.52 16.91
CA VAL A 17 -4.76 -1.54 15.82
C VAL A 17 -3.62 -0.54 15.96
N ILE A 18 -2.92 -0.23 14.87
CA ILE A 18 -1.70 0.60 14.91
C ILE A 18 -1.79 1.66 13.81
N THR A 19 -1.72 2.93 14.19
CA THR A 19 -1.71 4.07 13.27
C THR A 19 -0.46 4.90 13.44
N PRO A 20 0.57 4.66 12.59
CA PRO A 20 1.67 5.61 12.44
C PRO A 20 1.21 6.83 11.64
N PHE A 21 1.50 8.04 12.12
CA PHE A 21 1.01 9.25 11.48
C PHE A 21 2.03 10.41 11.45
N TYR A 22 1.89 11.26 10.44
CA TYR A 22 2.65 12.50 10.28
C TYR A 22 1.81 13.53 9.52
N ASN A 23 1.50 14.67 10.17
CA ASN A 23 0.75 15.78 9.58
C ASN A 23 -0.57 15.38 8.92
N THR A 24 -1.42 14.67 9.69
CA THR A 24 -2.74 14.18 9.27
C THR A 24 -3.88 14.81 10.06
N GLY A 25 -3.69 16.02 10.61
CA GLY A 25 -4.62 16.68 11.54
C GLY A 25 -6.04 16.83 11.02
N GLN A 26 -6.23 16.88 9.72
CA GLN A 26 -7.55 16.96 9.10
C GLN A 26 -8.28 15.61 8.99
N TYR A 27 -7.59 14.47 9.18
CA TYR A 27 -8.15 13.13 8.95
C TYR A 27 -8.11 12.24 10.19
N ILE A 28 -7.13 12.42 11.06
CA ILE A 28 -6.83 11.50 12.16
C ILE A 28 -8.01 11.32 13.14
N ALA A 29 -8.89 12.32 13.28
CA ALA A 29 -10.08 12.19 14.12
C ALA A 29 -11.04 11.11 13.57
N GLU A 30 -11.37 11.16 12.27
CA GLU A 30 -12.23 10.16 11.61
C GLU A 30 -11.62 8.76 11.70
N CYS A 31 -10.30 8.65 11.51
CA CYS A 31 -9.56 7.41 11.66
C CYS A 31 -9.75 6.82 13.07
N ILE A 32 -9.53 7.61 14.13
CA ILE A 32 -9.67 7.17 15.53
C ILE A 32 -11.12 6.79 15.85
N GLU A 33 -12.08 7.61 15.45
CA GLU A 33 -13.51 7.35 15.69
C GLU A 33 -13.98 6.07 15.03
N SER A 34 -13.40 5.70 13.88
CA SER A 34 -13.72 4.43 13.22
C SER A 34 -13.28 3.20 14.01
N VAL A 35 -12.20 3.30 14.77
CA VAL A 35 -11.74 2.23 15.69
C VAL A 35 -12.60 2.18 16.93
N LEU A 36 -12.98 3.32 17.48
CA LEU A 36 -13.91 3.41 18.63
C LEU A 36 -15.29 2.84 18.30
N ALA A 37 -15.73 2.97 17.05
CA ALA A 37 -17.02 2.48 16.56
C ALA A 37 -17.03 0.98 16.19
N GLN A 38 -15.92 0.24 16.36
CA GLN A 38 -15.88 -1.17 16.04
C GLN A 38 -16.81 -2.01 16.96
N THR A 39 -17.55 -2.94 16.36
CA THR A 39 -18.40 -3.91 17.09
C THR A 39 -17.57 -4.90 17.92
N TYR A 40 -16.37 -5.17 17.49
CA TYR A 40 -15.38 -5.94 18.25
C TYR A 40 -14.74 -5.08 19.34
N SER A 41 -14.85 -5.44 20.60
CA SER A 41 -14.45 -4.57 21.73
C SER A 41 -13.06 -4.86 22.31
N HIS A 42 -12.47 -6.06 22.01
CA HIS A 42 -11.21 -6.49 22.63
C HIS A 42 -10.00 -6.10 21.77
N TRP A 43 -9.71 -4.82 21.72
CA TRP A 43 -8.59 -4.23 21.00
C TRP A 43 -7.80 -3.25 21.88
N GLU A 44 -6.52 -3.04 21.55
CA GLU A 44 -5.72 -1.88 21.91
C GLU A 44 -5.49 -1.02 20.67
N TYR A 45 -5.34 0.28 20.86
CA TYR A 45 -5.05 1.21 19.77
C TYR A 45 -3.77 1.99 20.02
N ILE A 46 -2.80 1.85 19.13
CA ILE A 46 -1.46 2.44 19.24
C ILE A 46 -1.32 3.52 18.17
N LEU A 47 -1.29 4.78 18.62
CA LEU A 47 -1.08 5.97 17.80
C LEU A 47 0.39 6.37 17.89
N VAL A 48 1.13 6.40 16.78
CA VAL A 48 2.57 6.72 16.76
C VAL A 48 2.79 7.98 15.96
N ASN A 49 3.05 9.08 16.65
CA ASN A 49 3.33 10.38 16.07
C ASN A 49 4.78 10.48 15.58
N ASN A 50 4.96 10.65 14.29
CA ASN A 50 6.26 10.81 13.64
C ASN A 50 6.69 12.29 13.59
N GLN A 51 6.74 12.98 14.74
CA GLN A 51 7.14 14.38 14.84
C GLN A 51 6.24 15.34 14.04
N SER A 52 4.91 15.17 14.11
CA SER A 52 3.97 16.08 13.45
C SER A 52 4.10 17.52 13.94
N THR A 53 3.95 18.45 13.02
CA THR A 53 4.04 19.89 13.25
C THR A 53 2.68 20.60 13.16
N ASP A 54 1.64 19.87 12.77
CA ASP A 54 0.24 20.33 12.71
C ASP A 54 -0.56 19.90 13.96
N SER A 55 -1.90 19.95 13.88
CA SER A 55 -2.80 19.57 14.99
C SER A 55 -2.89 18.05 15.25
N SER A 56 -2.28 17.19 14.44
CA SER A 56 -2.43 15.73 14.54
C SER A 56 -2.18 15.18 15.95
N ARG A 57 -1.06 15.59 16.55
CA ARG A 57 -0.67 15.13 17.89
C ARG A 57 -1.67 15.54 18.97
N SER A 58 -2.13 16.79 18.94
CA SER A 58 -3.09 17.29 19.93
C SER A 58 -4.46 16.63 19.81
N VAL A 59 -4.89 16.32 18.59
CA VAL A 59 -6.11 15.53 18.33
C VAL A 59 -5.97 14.14 18.92
N ALA A 60 -4.90 13.42 18.59
CA ALA A 60 -4.63 12.07 19.10
C ALA A 60 -4.55 12.04 20.64
N GLU A 61 -3.92 13.04 21.26
CA GLU A 61 -3.78 13.15 22.72
C GLU A 61 -5.14 13.30 23.42
N ARG A 62 -6.09 14.00 22.83
CA ARG A 62 -7.45 14.12 23.38
C ARG A 62 -8.10 12.75 23.50
N TYR A 63 -8.11 11.94 22.43
CA TYR A 63 -8.70 10.60 22.45
C TYR A 63 -7.97 9.64 23.40
N ALA A 64 -6.64 9.72 23.46
CA ALA A 64 -5.85 8.90 24.39
C ALA A 64 -6.12 9.22 25.87
N ARG A 65 -6.60 10.42 26.21
CA ARG A 65 -7.05 10.78 27.57
C ARG A 65 -8.46 10.28 27.86
N GLU A 66 -9.31 10.11 26.83
CA GLU A 66 -10.72 9.73 26.98
C GLU A 66 -10.92 8.21 27.02
N ASP A 67 -10.05 7.43 26.34
CA ASP A 67 -10.13 5.95 26.30
C ASP A 67 -8.75 5.33 26.62
N ASN A 68 -8.69 4.55 27.70
CA ASN A 68 -7.45 3.92 28.20
C ASN A 68 -6.92 2.79 27.29
N ARG A 69 -7.70 2.33 26.31
CA ARG A 69 -7.24 1.38 25.28
C ARG A 69 -6.38 2.07 24.22
N ILE A 70 -6.37 3.39 24.18
CA ILE A 70 -5.61 4.20 23.22
C ILE A 70 -4.28 4.64 23.86
N ARG A 71 -3.18 4.33 23.20
CA ARG A 71 -1.83 4.74 23.61
C ARG A 71 -1.24 5.67 22.55
N LEU A 72 -0.85 6.88 22.96
CA LEU A 72 -0.12 7.81 22.09
C LEU A 72 1.37 7.76 22.40
N LEU A 73 2.18 7.56 21.39
CA LEU A 73 3.63 7.52 21.45
C LEU A 73 4.23 8.49 20.43
N ASP A 74 5.39 9.05 20.76
CA ASP A 74 6.15 9.91 19.85
C ASP A 74 7.43 9.19 19.41
N THR A 75 7.79 9.26 18.14
CA THR A 75 9.10 8.79 17.67
C THR A 75 10.20 9.72 18.18
N PRO A 76 11.39 9.20 18.51
CA PRO A 76 12.49 10.03 19.06
C PRO A 76 13.07 11.01 18.02
N LYS A 77 12.87 10.72 16.74
CA LYS A 77 13.29 11.52 15.59
C LYS A 77 12.30 11.33 14.44
N PHE A 78 12.34 12.21 13.46
CA PHE A 78 11.59 12.00 12.21
C PHE A 78 12.14 10.78 11.47
N LEU A 79 11.24 9.88 11.09
CA LEU A 79 11.51 8.64 10.38
C LEU A 79 10.92 8.70 8.96
N SER A 80 11.47 7.92 8.04
CA SER A 80 10.78 7.65 6.77
C SER A 80 9.46 6.91 7.02
N GLN A 81 8.58 6.86 6.03
CA GLN A 81 7.28 6.19 6.18
C GLN A 81 7.44 4.72 6.61
N VAL A 82 8.33 3.98 5.95
CA VAL A 82 8.55 2.55 6.23
C VAL A 82 9.20 2.35 7.61
N GLU A 83 10.20 3.17 7.96
CA GLU A 83 10.78 3.15 9.30
C GLU A 83 9.72 3.43 10.38
N ASN A 84 8.83 4.41 10.16
CA ASN A 84 7.76 4.74 11.09
C ASN A 84 6.75 3.57 11.24
N PHE A 85 6.41 2.89 10.15
CA PHE A 85 5.56 1.70 10.20
C PHE A 85 6.22 0.58 10.99
N ASN A 86 7.48 0.27 10.71
CA ASN A 86 8.22 -0.76 11.43
C ASN A 86 8.43 -0.42 12.92
N GLU A 87 8.70 0.85 13.22
CA GLU A 87 8.81 1.32 14.61
C GLU A 87 7.48 1.18 15.35
N ALA A 88 6.38 1.58 14.72
CA ALA A 88 5.05 1.50 15.31
C ALA A 88 4.63 0.06 15.66
N LEU A 89 4.98 -0.91 14.82
CA LEU A 89 4.72 -2.33 15.05
C LEU A 89 5.43 -2.89 16.30
N ARG A 90 6.53 -2.29 16.75
CA ARG A 90 7.26 -2.71 17.95
C ARG A 90 6.50 -2.44 19.25
N TYR A 91 5.54 -1.50 19.21
CA TYR A 91 4.73 -1.15 20.38
C TYR A 91 3.52 -2.07 20.58
N MET A 92 3.29 -3.03 19.66
CA MET A 92 2.24 -4.03 19.77
C MET A 92 2.37 -4.84 21.05
N SER A 93 1.24 -5.07 21.75
CA SER A 93 1.22 -5.90 22.96
C SER A 93 1.74 -7.31 22.70
N PRO A 94 2.53 -7.88 23.62
CA PRO A 94 2.92 -9.29 23.56
C PRO A 94 1.74 -10.26 23.48
N GLU A 95 0.61 -9.91 24.10
CA GLU A 95 -0.61 -10.74 24.12
C GLU A 95 -1.42 -10.64 22.83
N SER A 96 -1.14 -9.67 21.96
CA SER A 96 -1.88 -9.51 20.71
C SER A 96 -1.80 -10.76 19.84
N ARG A 97 -2.97 -11.23 19.42
CA ARG A 97 -3.14 -12.35 18.50
C ARG A 97 -3.23 -11.90 17.05
N TYR A 98 -3.73 -10.70 16.83
CA TYR A 98 -3.86 -10.05 15.52
C TYR A 98 -3.33 -8.63 15.54
N CYS A 99 -2.91 -8.16 14.36
CA CYS A 99 -2.43 -6.82 14.14
C CYS A 99 -3.08 -6.25 12.88
N GLN A 100 -3.52 -4.99 12.94
CA GLN A 100 -3.99 -4.22 11.80
C GLN A 100 -3.30 -2.86 11.79
N VAL A 101 -2.58 -2.54 10.71
CA VAL A 101 -2.05 -1.19 10.49
C VAL A 101 -3.11 -0.38 9.77
N LEU A 102 -3.62 0.66 10.43
CA LEU A 102 -4.62 1.58 9.88
C LEU A 102 -3.92 2.90 9.53
N LEU A 103 -3.95 3.29 8.27
CA LEU A 103 -3.40 4.57 7.82
C LEU A 103 -4.24 5.73 8.36
N ALA A 104 -3.61 6.81 8.77
CA ALA A 104 -4.25 7.92 9.50
C ALA A 104 -5.27 8.73 8.69
N ASP A 105 -5.32 8.53 7.37
CA ASP A 105 -6.26 9.11 6.42
C ASP A 105 -7.35 8.13 5.94
N ASP A 106 -7.29 6.86 6.41
CA ASP A 106 -8.26 5.81 6.16
C ASP A 106 -9.21 5.62 7.36
N TRP A 107 -10.28 4.83 7.18
CA TRP A 107 -11.13 4.36 8.28
C TRP A 107 -11.68 2.95 8.05
N LEU A 108 -12.12 2.31 9.15
CA LEU A 108 -12.72 0.99 9.17
C LEU A 108 -14.26 1.11 9.26
N PHE A 109 -14.97 0.26 8.53
CA PHE A 109 -16.41 0.08 8.78
C PHE A 109 -16.64 -0.68 10.09
N PRO A 110 -17.77 -0.49 10.79
CA PRO A 110 -17.96 -0.97 12.17
C PRO A 110 -17.73 -2.46 12.41
N GLU A 111 -18.02 -3.32 11.44
CA GLU A 111 -17.88 -4.78 11.56
C GLU A 111 -16.50 -5.31 11.10
N SER A 112 -15.55 -4.42 10.75
CA SER A 112 -14.30 -4.81 10.10
C SER A 112 -13.49 -5.80 10.95
N ILE A 113 -13.14 -5.42 12.16
CA ILE A 113 -12.32 -6.26 13.05
C ILE A 113 -13.03 -7.56 13.40
N GLU A 114 -14.31 -7.49 13.75
CA GLU A 114 -15.11 -8.67 14.12
C GLU A 114 -15.13 -9.72 13.02
N ARG A 115 -15.43 -9.32 11.79
CA ARG A 115 -15.51 -10.23 10.66
C ARG A 115 -14.15 -10.82 10.30
N MET A 116 -13.10 -10.01 10.33
CA MET A 116 -11.76 -10.47 10.02
C MET A 116 -11.23 -11.45 11.07
N VAL A 117 -11.44 -11.16 12.36
CA VAL A 117 -11.07 -12.08 13.46
C VAL A 117 -11.85 -13.37 13.35
N ALA A 118 -13.18 -13.32 13.14
CA ALA A 118 -14.00 -14.52 13.02
C ALA A 118 -13.52 -15.45 11.90
N LEU A 119 -13.18 -14.91 10.73
CA LEU A 119 -12.65 -15.70 9.62
C LEU A 119 -11.29 -16.32 9.97
N ALA A 120 -10.39 -15.55 10.58
CA ALA A 120 -9.06 -16.04 10.96
C ALA A 120 -9.10 -17.11 12.06
N GLU A 121 -9.99 -16.98 13.05
CA GLU A 121 -10.17 -17.98 14.12
C GLU A 121 -10.77 -19.29 13.58
N ALA A 122 -11.70 -19.20 12.64
CA ALA A 122 -12.28 -20.37 12.01
C ALA A 122 -11.29 -21.13 11.08
N ASN A 123 -10.17 -20.51 10.69
CA ASN A 123 -9.21 -21.04 9.71
C ASN A 123 -7.77 -20.89 10.20
N PRO A 124 -7.22 -21.84 10.95
CA PRO A 124 -5.88 -21.72 11.54
C PRO A 124 -4.71 -21.54 10.54
N THR A 125 -4.88 -21.97 9.29
CA THR A 125 -3.88 -21.80 8.22
C THR A 125 -3.84 -20.39 7.63
N VAL A 126 -4.89 -19.59 7.88
CA VAL A 126 -4.98 -18.20 7.39
C VAL A 126 -4.06 -17.30 8.21
N GLY A 127 -3.03 -16.73 7.56
CA GLY A 127 -2.09 -15.78 8.18
C GLY A 127 -2.49 -14.32 7.98
N ILE A 128 -3.24 -14.04 6.92
CA ILE A 128 -3.69 -12.71 6.52
C ILE A 128 -5.15 -12.77 6.08
N VAL A 129 -5.97 -11.85 6.58
CA VAL A 129 -7.36 -11.66 6.12
C VAL A 129 -7.48 -10.32 5.44
N SER A 130 -8.17 -10.28 4.31
CA SER A 130 -8.46 -9.08 3.56
C SER A 130 -9.95 -8.98 3.19
N SER A 131 -10.35 -7.87 2.62
CA SER A 131 -11.73 -7.60 2.21
C SER A 131 -11.79 -6.68 0.98
N TYR A 132 -12.99 -6.42 0.47
CA TYR A 132 -13.17 -5.28 -0.42
C TYR A 132 -12.87 -3.97 0.32
N ARG A 133 -12.34 -3.03 -0.43
CA ARG A 133 -12.03 -1.68 0.01
C ARG A 133 -12.73 -0.66 -0.88
N LEU A 134 -13.31 0.37 -0.29
CA LEU A 134 -13.73 1.55 -1.00
C LEU A 134 -12.56 2.53 -1.11
N PHE A 135 -12.04 2.75 -2.32
CA PHE A 135 -10.95 3.68 -2.61
C PHE A 135 -11.53 4.93 -3.29
N GLY A 136 -11.71 5.99 -2.52
CA GLY A 136 -12.53 7.12 -2.95
C GLY A 136 -13.98 6.67 -3.23
N ASP A 137 -14.38 6.61 -4.49
CA ASP A 137 -15.69 6.18 -4.98
C ASP A 137 -15.67 4.80 -5.67
N GLU A 138 -14.52 4.12 -5.72
CA GLU A 138 -14.32 2.86 -6.42
C GLU A 138 -14.14 1.68 -5.44
N ILE A 139 -14.86 0.57 -5.66
CA ILE A 139 -14.63 -0.67 -4.92
C ILE A 139 -13.44 -1.40 -5.52
N THR A 140 -12.43 -1.69 -4.70
CA THR A 140 -11.21 -2.44 -5.07
C THR A 140 -11.12 -3.76 -4.32
N GLY A 141 -10.22 -4.67 -4.76
CA GLY A 141 -10.06 -6.00 -4.19
C GLY A 141 -10.92 -7.07 -4.87
N SER A 142 -11.65 -6.73 -5.95
CA SER A 142 -12.45 -7.69 -6.73
C SER A 142 -11.57 -8.71 -7.47
N GLY A 143 -12.18 -9.84 -7.85
CA GLY A 143 -11.55 -10.88 -8.68
C GLY A 143 -11.72 -12.31 -8.15
N LEU A 144 -11.99 -12.48 -6.85
CA LEU A 144 -12.31 -13.80 -6.31
C LEU A 144 -13.80 -14.14 -6.50
N PRO A 145 -14.14 -15.40 -6.82
CA PRO A 145 -15.52 -15.86 -6.75
C PRO A 145 -16.09 -15.69 -5.34
N HIS A 146 -17.34 -15.29 -5.23
CA HIS A 146 -18.01 -15.01 -3.94
C HIS A 146 -17.98 -16.21 -2.97
N SER A 147 -17.93 -17.44 -3.49
CA SER A 147 -17.79 -18.66 -2.69
C SER A 147 -16.38 -18.91 -2.13
N SER A 148 -15.38 -18.14 -2.54
CA SER A 148 -13.98 -18.32 -2.15
C SER A 148 -13.63 -17.40 -0.99
N THR A 149 -13.86 -17.86 0.24
CA THR A 149 -13.55 -17.11 1.48
C THR A 149 -12.15 -17.45 2.02
N VAL A 150 -11.59 -18.60 1.67
CA VAL A 150 -10.21 -18.99 1.98
C VAL A 150 -9.59 -19.57 0.73
N ILE A 151 -8.39 -19.12 0.40
CA ILE A 151 -7.59 -19.64 -0.70
C ILE A 151 -6.16 -19.88 -0.24
N SER A 152 -5.51 -20.93 -0.78
CA SER A 152 -4.12 -21.19 -0.43
C SER A 152 -3.23 -20.01 -0.78
N GLY A 153 -2.21 -19.75 0.06
CA GLY A 153 -1.26 -18.67 -0.16
C GLY A 153 -0.61 -18.76 -1.54
N ARG A 154 -0.27 -19.98 -1.99
CA ARG A 154 0.23 -20.19 -3.35
C ARG A 154 -0.75 -19.70 -4.42
N LYS A 155 -2.04 -20.02 -4.29
CA LYS A 155 -3.07 -19.58 -5.26
C LYS A 155 -3.26 -18.05 -5.22
N ALA A 156 -3.28 -17.47 -4.02
CA ALA A 156 -3.36 -16.01 -3.85
C ALA A 156 -2.17 -15.31 -4.53
N GLY A 157 -0.95 -15.76 -4.26
CA GLY A 157 0.26 -15.22 -4.89
C GLY A 157 0.24 -15.33 -6.42
N GLN A 158 -0.23 -16.45 -6.98
CA GLN A 158 -0.39 -16.62 -8.42
C GLN A 158 -1.39 -15.64 -9.03
N LEU A 159 -2.55 -15.43 -8.39
CA LEU A 159 -3.57 -14.49 -8.83
C LEU A 159 -3.06 -13.04 -8.79
N MET A 160 -2.34 -12.67 -7.72
CA MET A 160 -1.76 -11.34 -7.58
C MET A 160 -0.66 -11.07 -8.61
N LEU A 161 0.23 -12.05 -8.84
CA LEU A 161 1.35 -11.90 -9.77
C LEU A 161 0.90 -11.96 -11.22
N ARG A 162 0.21 -13.04 -11.62
CA ARG A 162 -0.11 -13.33 -13.02
C ARG A 162 -1.32 -12.57 -13.53
N ASP A 163 -2.37 -12.49 -12.71
CA ASP A 163 -3.66 -11.97 -13.12
C ASP A 163 -3.88 -10.52 -12.66
N GLY A 164 -2.94 -9.99 -11.84
CA GLY A 164 -2.93 -8.62 -11.38
C GLY A 164 -4.02 -8.31 -10.34
N PHE A 165 -4.59 -9.33 -9.68
CA PHE A 165 -5.59 -9.13 -8.64
C PHE A 165 -4.98 -8.42 -7.44
N TYR A 166 -5.65 -7.38 -6.96
CA TYR A 166 -5.23 -6.61 -5.78
C TYR A 166 -5.95 -7.13 -4.54
N LEU A 167 -5.65 -8.39 -4.15
CA LEU A 167 -6.39 -9.11 -3.11
C LEU A 167 -6.12 -8.62 -1.69
N THR A 168 -4.96 -8.04 -1.43
CA THR A 168 -4.56 -7.62 -0.09
C THR A 168 -4.84 -6.14 0.20
N GLY A 169 -5.07 -5.34 -0.83
CA GLY A 169 -5.36 -3.91 -0.66
C GLY A 169 -4.19 -3.12 -0.06
N SER A 170 -4.51 -2.09 0.72
CA SER A 170 -3.56 -1.31 1.52
C SER A 170 -3.35 -1.93 2.90
N PRO A 171 -2.37 -1.48 3.71
CA PRO A 171 -2.22 -1.92 5.10
C PRO A 171 -3.52 -1.84 5.91
N SER A 172 -4.34 -0.81 5.69
CA SER A 172 -5.64 -0.64 6.36
C SER A 172 -6.65 -1.75 6.06
N SER A 173 -6.50 -2.45 4.92
CA SER A 173 -7.47 -3.45 4.45
C SER A 173 -7.17 -4.86 4.92
N ILE A 174 -6.11 -5.06 5.71
CA ILE A 174 -5.65 -6.39 6.11
C ILE A 174 -5.52 -6.54 7.61
N LEU A 175 -5.92 -7.70 8.10
CA LEU A 175 -5.65 -8.19 9.45
C LEU A 175 -4.61 -9.32 9.36
N VAL A 176 -3.53 -9.23 10.13
CA VAL A 176 -2.42 -10.19 10.11
C VAL A 176 -2.30 -10.88 11.47
N ARG A 177 -1.95 -12.18 11.50
CA ARG A 177 -1.60 -12.82 12.77
C ARG A 177 -0.38 -12.15 13.40
N ALA A 178 -0.50 -11.73 14.64
CA ALA A 178 0.54 -10.98 15.35
C ALA A 178 1.86 -11.76 15.46
N GLU A 179 1.82 -13.08 15.54
CA GLU A 179 3.01 -13.94 15.55
C GLU A 179 3.87 -13.79 14.29
N ILE A 180 3.24 -13.58 13.13
CA ILE A 180 3.94 -13.34 11.86
C ILE A 180 4.68 -12.01 11.92
N VAL A 181 4.00 -10.96 12.40
CA VAL A 181 4.59 -9.62 12.54
C VAL A 181 5.76 -9.65 13.54
N LYS A 182 5.60 -10.35 14.66
CA LYS A 182 6.64 -10.50 15.69
C LYS A 182 7.86 -11.28 15.20
N LYS A 183 7.64 -12.34 14.39
CA LYS A 183 8.70 -13.21 13.85
C LYS A 183 9.49 -12.51 12.72
N THR A 184 8.86 -11.61 11.97
CA THR A 184 9.44 -10.99 10.77
C THR A 184 9.83 -9.54 11.05
N GLN A 185 11.11 -9.28 11.28
CA GLN A 185 11.62 -7.93 11.55
C GLN A 185 12.77 -7.58 10.58
N PRO A 186 12.71 -6.46 9.85
CA PRO A 186 11.57 -5.55 9.74
C PRO A 186 10.40 -6.20 8.99
N PHE A 187 9.17 -5.91 9.41
CA PHE A 187 7.97 -6.46 8.79
C PHE A 187 7.74 -5.89 7.38
N TYR A 188 7.79 -4.57 7.26
CA TYR A 188 7.81 -3.89 5.98
C TYR A 188 9.27 -3.76 5.52
N PRO A 189 9.65 -4.36 4.38
CA PRO A 189 11.03 -4.28 3.90
C PRO A 189 11.37 -2.85 3.50
N GLU A 190 12.54 -2.40 3.93
CA GLU A 190 13.09 -1.11 3.52
C GLU A 190 13.70 -1.23 2.13
N GLY A 191 13.35 -0.34 1.24
CA GLY A 191 14.06 -0.31 -0.03
C GLY A 191 13.37 0.39 -1.17
N TRP A 192 12.16 0.01 -1.53
CA TRP A 192 11.52 0.59 -2.70
C TRP A 192 10.00 0.59 -2.57
N LEU A 193 9.30 1.17 -3.54
CA LEU A 193 7.85 1.28 -3.54
C LEU A 193 7.14 -0.07 -3.37
N HIS A 194 6.04 -0.11 -2.61
CA HIS A 194 5.15 -1.26 -2.39
C HIS A 194 5.61 -2.26 -1.31
N ASP A 195 6.17 -1.74 -0.24
CA ASP A 195 6.60 -2.51 0.92
C ASP A 195 5.45 -3.32 1.56
N ASP A 196 4.23 -2.79 1.52
CA ASP A 196 2.99 -3.44 1.96
C ASP A 196 2.67 -4.70 1.16
N THR A 197 2.72 -4.60 -0.17
CA THR A 197 2.48 -5.74 -1.08
C THR A 197 3.58 -6.79 -0.94
N GLU A 198 4.82 -6.39 -0.73
CA GLU A 198 5.94 -7.30 -0.51
C GLU A 198 5.78 -8.06 0.80
N ALA A 199 5.37 -7.40 1.89
CA ALA A 199 5.07 -8.07 3.15
C ALA A 199 3.96 -9.13 2.97
N CYS A 200 2.92 -8.83 2.19
CA CYS A 200 1.87 -9.79 1.87
C CYS A 200 2.40 -11.01 1.10
N PHE A 201 3.27 -10.83 0.10
CA PHE A 201 3.88 -11.98 -0.61
C PHE A 201 4.71 -12.87 0.33
N ARG A 202 5.44 -12.29 1.29
CA ARG A 202 6.18 -13.07 2.29
C ARG A 202 5.25 -13.93 3.14
N ILE A 203 4.12 -13.39 3.59
CA ILE A 203 3.12 -14.13 4.37
C ILE A 203 2.53 -15.27 3.53
N LEU A 204 2.15 -15.00 2.28
CA LEU A 204 1.49 -15.96 1.40
C LEU A 204 2.37 -17.13 0.95
N GLN A 205 3.69 -17.10 1.21
CA GLN A 205 4.55 -18.26 1.02
C GLN A 205 4.30 -19.37 2.04
N GLU A 206 3.87 -19.00 3.26
CA GLU A 206 3.71 -19.95 4.38
C GLU A 206 2.25 -20.10 4.83
N TYR A 207 1.39 -19.09 4.57
CA TYR A 207 0.03 -19.01 5.09
C TYR A 207 -0.99 -18.79 3.98
N ASP A 208 -2.23 -19.15 4.28
CA ASP A 208 -3.38 -18.93 3.40
C ASP A 208 -3.92 -17.51 3.52
N LEU A 209 -4.66 -17.08 2.50
CA LEU A 209 -5.42 -15.82 2.48
C LEU A 209 -6.88 -16.09 2.85
N GLY A 210 -7.38 -15.40 3.87
CA GLY A 210 -8.80 -15.21 4.12
C GLY A 210 -9.33 -13.99 3.37
N PHE A 211 -10.51 -14.09 2.77
CA PHE A 211 -11.10 -12.96 2.04
C PHE A 211 -12.58 -12.79 2.38
N ILE A 212 -12.96 -11.59 2.79
CA ILE A 212 -14.32 -11.23 3.13
C ILE A 212 -14.93 -10.43 1.99
N HIS A 213 -16.00 -10.97 1.41
CA HIS A 213 -16.73 -10.37 0.28
C HIS A 213 -17.67 -9.23 0.74
N GLN A 214 -17.10 -8.29 1.50
CA GLN A 214 -17.78 -7.10 2.01
C GLN A 214 -16.81 -5.93 2.01
N VAL A 215 -17.29 -4.71 1.83
CA VAL A 215 -16.47 -3.49 1.97
C VAL A 215 -16.31 -3.22 3.47
N LEU A 216 -15.08 -3.37 3.98
CA LEU A 216 -14.76 -3.21 5.40
C LEU A 216 -13.78 -2.07 5.69
N THR A 217 -13.22 -1.45 4.66
CA THR A 217 -12.25 -0.36 4.78
C THR A 217 -12.55 0.70 3.74
N PHE A 218 -12.42 1.96 4.13
CA PHE A 218 -12.35 3.09 3.23
C PHE A 218 -10.91 3.60 3.17
N SER A 219 -10.41 3.88 1.96
CA SER A 219 -9.15 4.56 1.75
C SER A 219 -9.37 5.82 0.93
N ARG A 220 -8.80 6.91 1.40
CA ARG A 220 -8.91 8.21 0.75
C ARG A 220 -8.09 8.23 -0.55
N LYS A 221 -8.67 8.85 -1.57
CA LYS A 221 -7.97 9.11 -2.85
C LYS A 221 -7.42 10.52 -2.81
N ASP A 222 -6.14 10.66 -2.49
CA ASP A 222 -5.46 11.95 -2.39
C ASP A 222 -4.48 12.12 -3.55
N GLU A 223 -4.58 13.25 -4.27
CA GLU A 223 -3.68 13.60 -5.38
C GLU A 223 -2.25 13.90 -4.88
N ASP A 224 -2.10 14.32 -3.63
CA ASP A 224 -0.81 14.62 -3.01
C ASP A 224 -0.11 13.42 -2.38
N SER A 225 -0.70 12.24 -2.43
CA SER A 225 -0.12 11.00 -1.89
C SER A 225 1.21 10.65 -2.55
N ILE A 226 2.06 9.89 -1.85
CA ILE A 226 3.34 9.39 -2.39
C ILE A 226 3.11 8.54 -3.64
N THR A 227 2.07 7.72 -3.63
CA THR A 227 1.67 6.87 -4.77
C THR A 227 1.29 7.71 -5.98
N SER A 228 0.47 8.74 -5.80
CA SER A 228 0.05 9.64 -6.88
C SER A 228 1.24 10.38 -7.49
N LYS A 229 2.18 10.85 -6.66
CA LYS A 229 3.42 11.50 -7.13
C LYS A 229 4.33 10.56 -7.93
N ALA A 230 4.32 9.26 -7.61
CA ALA A 230 5.11 8.26 -8.33
C ALA A 230 4.51 7.88 -9.70
N LEU A 231 3.19 8.09 -9.93
CA LEU A 231 2.52 7.69 -11.17
C LEU A 231 3.19 8.26 -12.43
N ARG A 232 3.76 9.46 -12.38
CA ARG A 232 4.49 10.10 -13.49
C ARG A 232 5.69 9.28 -13.99
N PHE A 233 6.21 8.38 -13.17
CA PHE A 233 7.33 7.50 -13.54
C PHE A 233 6.89 6.13 -14.04
N GLY A 234 5.58 5.83 -14.10
CA GLY A 234 5.08 4.52 -14.52
C GLY A 234 5.52 3.38 -13.59
N PRO A 235 5.22 3.41 -12.28
CA PRO A 235 5.72 2.41 -11.33
C PRO A 235 5.13 1.02 -11.56
N GLY A 236 3.98 0.90 -12.21
CA GLY A 236 3.29 -0.37 -12.42
C GLY A 236 4.12 -1.42 -13.18
N PRO A 237 4.65 -1.12 -14.38
CA PRO A 237 5.44 -2.08 -15.15
C PRO A 237 6.69 -2.58 -14.43
N ILE A 238 7.46 -1.69 -13.79
CA ILE A 238 8.66 -2.11 -13.07
C ILE A 238 8.30 -2.93 -11.83
N ARG A 239 7.24 -2.58 -11.09
CA ARG A 239 6.74 -3.37 -9.95
C ARG A 239 6.41 -4.80 -10.36
N ARG A 240 5.67 -4.99 -11.46
CA ARG A 240 5.31 -6.31 -11.97
C ARG A 240 6.55 -7.14 -12.28
N TYR A 241 7.52 -6.56 -12.98
CA TYR A 241 8.77 -7.22 -13.30
C TYR A 241 9.58 -7.57 -12.04
N MET A 242 9.70 -6.65 -11.09
CA MET A 242 10.40 -6.89 -9.83
C MET A 242 9.79 -8.04 -9.05
N PHE A 243 8.46 -8.04 -8.88
CA PHE A 243 7.76 -9.12 -8.18
C PHE A 243 7.83 -10.46 -8.94
N ALA A 244 7.84 -10.43 -10.27
CA ALA A 244 8.06 -11.63 -11.07
C ALA A 244 9.44 -12.26 -10.81
N VAL A 245 10.49 -11.43 -10.73
CA VAL A 245 11.86 -11.89 -10.43
C VAL A 245 11.98 -12.36 -8.99
N GLN A 246 11.47 -11.58 -8.05
CA GLN A 246 11.70 -11.77 -6.61
C GLN A 246 10.80 -12.86 -6.01
N TYR A 247 9.52 -12.88 -6.39
CA TYR A 247 8.51 -13.77 -5.80
C TYR A 247 8.00 -14.86 -6.76
N GLY A 248 8.18 -14.69 -8.06
CA GLY A 248 7.74 -15.69 -9.05
C GLY A 248 8.19 -17.13 -8.75
N PRO A 249 9.48 -17.39 -8.40
CA PRO A 249 9.96 -18.73 -8.09
C PRO A 249 9.23 -19.44 -6.94
N GLN A 250 8.67 -18.69 -5.99
CA GLN A 250 7.95 -19.26 -4.83
C GLN A 250 6.54 -19.70 -5.18
N PHE A 251 5.90 -19.05 -6.15
CA PHE A 251 4.49 -19.30 -6.49
C PHE A 251 4.30 -20.13 -7.74
N PHE A 252 5.24 -20.08 -8.70
CA PHE A 252 5.19 -20.83 -9.95
C PHE A 252 6.28 -21.93 -9.98
N SER A 253 6.09 -22.96 -10.77
CA SER A 253 7.03 -24.05 -10.91
C SER A 253 7.65 -24.10 -12.32
N GLY A 254 8.92 -24.47 -12.42
CA GLY A 254 9.60 -24.85 -13.65
C GLY A 254 9.26 -24.00 -14.88
N ASP A 255 8.58 -24.65 -15.86
CA ASP A 255 8.19 -24.01 -17.11
C ASP A 255 7.17 -22.88 -16.94
N GLU A 256 6.24 -23.03 -15.98
CA GLU A 256 5.24 -22.00 -15.69
C GLU A 256 5.92 -20.69 -15.25
N TYR A 257 6.94 -20.80 -14.40
CA TYR A 257 7.72 -19.63 -13.99
C TYR A 257 8.48 -19.00 -15.16
N ARG A 258 9.12 -19.82 -16.01
CA ARG A 258 9.86 -19.29 -17.16
C ARG A 258 8.94 -18.52 -18.12
N GLN A 259 7.77 -19.06 -18.42
CA GLN A 259 6.78 -18.39 -19.27
C GLN A 259 6.24 -17.10 -18.63
N TYR A 260 5.96 -17.14 -17.33
CA TYR A 260 5.50 -15.97 -16.58
C TYR A 260 6.57 -14.87 -16.58
N LEU A 261 7.81 -15.18 -16.21
CA LEU A 261 8.92 -14.24 -16.19
C LEU A 261 9.19 -13.64 -17.56
N GLN A 262 9.15 -14.48 -18.63
CA GLN A 262 9.34 -13.97 -19.99
C GLN A 262 8.25 -12.96 -20.36
N ARG A 263 7.01 -13.26 -20.05
CA ARG A 263 5.88 -12.32 -20.31
C ARG A 263 6.06 -10.98 -19.60
N GLU A 264 6.46 -11.01 -18.32
CA GLU A 264 6.67 -9.78 -17.55
C GLU A 264 7.94 -9.01 -18.03
N THR A 265 8.95 -9.74 -18.50
CA THR A 265 10.15 -9.15 -19.12
C THR A 265 9.78 -8.45 -20.44
N ASP A 266 9.00 -9.12 -21.30
CA ASP A 266 8.55 -8.54 -22.57
C ASP A 266 7.68 -7.30 -22.32
N PHE A 267 6.70 -7.39 -21.42
CA PHE A 267 5.85 -6.27 -21.06
C PHE A 267 6.64 -5.05 -20.56
N TYR A 268 7.62 -5.29 -19.67
CA TYR A 268 8.45 -4.21 -19.15
C TYR A 268 9.43 -3.67 -20.19
N GLY A 269 10.02 -4.54 -21.01
CA GLY A 269 10.91 -4.15 -22.11
C GLY A 269 10.21 -3.30 -23.16
N GLU A 270 8.98 -3.66 -23.57
CA GLU A 270 8.14 -2.89 -24.47
C GLU A 270 7.77 -1.52 -23.89
N PHE A 271 7.40 -1.47 -22.62
CA PHE A 271 7.13 -0.22 -21.92
C PHE A 271 8.34 0.73 -21.90
N LEU A 272 9.54 0.20 -21.60
CA LEU A 272 10.78 1.00 -21.63
C LEU A 272 11.12 1.45 -23.04
N ALA A 273 10.97 0.58 -24.05
CA ALA A 273 11.22 0.93 -25.44
C ALA A 273 10.29 2.06 -25.92
N ALA A 274 9.00 1.97 -25.62
CA ALA A 274 8.06 3.06 -25.92
C ALA A 274 8.46 4.36 -25.22
N SER A 275 8.96 4.28 -23.97
CA SER A 275 9.43 5.42 -23.18
C SER A 275 10.66 6.12 -23.80
N VAL A 276 11.53 5.39 -24.54
CA VAL A 276 12.64 5.98 -25.31
C VAL A 276 12.09 6.95 -26.37
N PHE A 277 11.10 6.52 -27.12
CA PHE A 277 10.50 7.34 -28.20
C PHE A 277 9.51 8.40 -27.69
N GLU A 278 9.14 8.34 -26.39
CA GLU A 278 8.42 9.42 -25.70
C GLU A 278 9.36 10.48 -25.11
N PHE A 279 10.66 10.35 -25.31
CA PHE A 279 11.71 11.26 -24.81
C PHE A 279 11.60 11.52 -23.32
N LYS A 280 11.35 10.46 -22.53
CA LYS A 280 11.25 10.56 -21.05
C LYS A 280 12.51 11.20 -20.47
N LYS A 281 12.32 12.06 -19.46
CA LYS A 281 13.40 12.79 -18.80
C LYS A 281 14.30 11.87 -17.96
N LYS A 282 15.46 12.40 -17.56
CA LYS A 282 16.48 11.68 -16.78
C LYS A 282 15.88 11.07 -15.49
N GLU A 283 15.01 11.79 -14.80
CA GLU A 283 14.38 11.34 -13.54
C GLU A 283 13.57 10.04 -13.71
N PHE A 284 12.92 9.86 -14.87
CA PHE A 284 12.24 8.61 -15.21
C PHE A 284 13.23 7.44 -15.30
N TRP A 285 14.33 7.62 -16.03
CA TRP A 285 15.33 6.58 -16.20
C TRP A 285 16.09 6.26 -14.90
N ASP A 286 16.35 7.26 -14.06
CA ASP A 286 16.96 7.08 -12.75
C ASP A 286 16.05 6.29 -11.82
N PHE A 287 14.73 6.56 -11.86
CA PHE A 287 13.72 5.80 -11.10
C PHE A 287 13.74 4.31 -11.48
N HIS A 288 13.68 3.99 -12.78
CA HIS A 288 13.71 2.62 -13.26
C HIS A 288 15.04 1.92 -12.99
N ARG A 289 16.16 2.64 -13.13
CA ARG A 289 17.50 2.11 -12.81
C ARG A 289 17.58 1.73 -11.33
N LYS A 290 17.14 2.61 -10.44
CA LYS A 290 17.13 2.36 -9.01
C LYS A 290 16.30 1.12 -8.67
N GLY A 291 15.09 1.01 -9.21
CA GLY A 291 14.24 -0.17 -8.98
C GLY A 291 14.87 -1.47 -9.48
N LEU A 292 15.48 -1.47 -10.67
CA LEU A 292 16.19 -2.65 -11.17
C LEU A 292 17.38 -3.05 -10.29
N GLN A 293 18.12 -2.08 -9.76
CA GLN A 293 19.25 -2.34 -8.87
C GLN A 293 18.85 -3.06 -7.58
N THR A 294 17.63 -2.82 -7.05
CA THR A 294 17.16 -3.50 -5.83
C THR A 294 17.00 -5.01 -6.00
N ILE A 295 16.80 -5.48 -7.24
CA ILE A 295 16.68 -6.90 -7.58
C ILE A 295 17.93 -7.45 -8.29
N GLY A 296 19.05 -6.72 -8.28
CA GLY A 296 20.29 -7.11 -8.95
C GLY A 296 20.22 -7.10 -10.49
N ALA A 297 19.22 -6.41 -11.07
CA ALA A 297 19.01 -6.31 -12.51
C ALA A 297 19.43 -4.94 -13.06
N ASN A 298 19.50 -4.84 -14.40
CA ASN A 298 19.76 -3.61 -15.12
C ASN A 298 19.08 -3.64 -16.51
N PHE A 299 19.16 -2.55 -17.27
CA PHE A 299 18.54 -2.48 -18.60
C PHE A 299 19.13 -3.50 -19.61
N SER A 300 20.40 -3.87 -19.48
CA SER A 300 21.01 -4.90 -20.33
C SER A 300 20.48 -6.29 -20.01
N SER A 301 20.23 -6.62 -18.73
CA SER A 301 19.66 -7.91 -18.34
C SER A 301 18.23 -8.12 -18.85
N ILE A 302 17.49 -7.04 -19.08
CA ILE A 302 16.17 -7.07 -19.74
C ILE A 302 16.30 -7.26 -21.24
N GLY A 303 17.44 -6.92 -21.84
CA GLY A 303 17.63 -6.90 -23.29
C GLY A 303 16.97 -5.70 -23.96
N LEU A 304 16.95 -4.53 -23.32
CA LEU A 304 16.28 -3.32 -23.80
C LEU A 304 16.58 -2.97 -25.27
N PRO A 305 17.82 -3.09 -25.81
CA PRO A 305 18.08 -2.79 -27.22
C PRO A 305 17.21 -3.57 -28.19
N LYS A 306 16.88 -4.84 -27.91
CA LYS A 306 15.99 -5.67 -28.73
C LYS A 306 14.60 -5.03 -28.85
N TYR A 307 14.02 -4.60 -27.72
CA TYR A 307 12.69 -3.99 -27.70
C TYR A 307 12.68 -2.62 -28.39
N VAL A 308 13.76 -1.83 -28.24
CA VAL A 308 13.91 -0.55 -28.94
C VAL A 308 13.94 -0.75 -30.45
N LEU A 309 14.63 -1.79 -30.96
CA LEU A 309 14.62 -2.12 -32.38
C LEU A 309 13.25 -2.55 -32.86
N TYR A 310 12.52 -3.36 -32.09
CA TYR A 310 11.16 -3.75 -32.44
C TYR A 310 10.21 -2.55 -32.45
N GLU A 311 10.31 -1.68 -31.46
CA GLU A 311 9.49 -0.47 -31.40
C GLU A 311 9.80 0.49 -32.56
N LEU A 312 11.08 0.64 -32.96
CA LEU A 312 11.48 1.41 -34.11
C LEU A 312 10.88 0.84 -35.41
N ALA A 313 10.95 -0.48 -35.57
CA ALA A 313 10.34 -1.17 -36.72
C ALA A 313 8.81 -0.95 -36.76
N ASP A 314 8.13 -1.07 -35.61
CA ASP A 314 6.69 -0.83 -35.50
C ASP A 314 6.32 0.63 -35.87
N ILE A 315 7.13 1.60 -35.45
CA ILE A 315 6.95 3.01 -35.83
C ILE A 315 7.06 3.21 -37.34
N ILE A 316 8.03 2.56 -37.98
CA ILE A 316 8.28 2.69 -39.43
C ILE A 316 7.18 2.00 -40.26
N PHE A 317 6.83 0.76 -39.90
CA PHE A 317 5.94 -0.07 -40.69
C PHE A 317 4.45 0.08 -40.34
N ASN A 318 4.12 0.77 -39.23
CA ASN A 318 2.76 0.95 -38.77
C ASN A 318 2.37 2.45 -38.60
N PRO A 319 2.26 3.23 -39.70
CA PRO A 319 2.07 4.68 -39.66
C PRO A 319 0.78 5.11 -38.96
N LYS A 320 -0.30 4.30 -38.98
CA LYS A 320 -1.56 4.60 -38.29
C LYS A 320 -1.36 4.65 -36.74
N LYS A 321 -0.58 3.72 -36.21
CA LYS A 321 -0.27 3.65 -34.77
C LYS A 321 0.63 4.82 -34.37
N THR A 322 1.58 5.19 -35.23
CA THR A 322 2.49 6.32 -35.04
C THR A 322 1.75 7.65 -35.01
N ILE A 323 0.82 7.89 -35.95
CA ILE A 323 -0.02 9.10 -35.95
C ILE A 323 -0.87 9.19 -34.70
N GLY A 324 -1.47 8.06 -34.24
CA GLY A 324 -2.24 8.00 -33.01
C GLY A 324 -1.40 8.32 -31.73
N ARG A 325 -0.11 7.96 -31.74
CA ARG A 325 0.83 8.34 -30.65
C ARG A 325 1.18 9.82 -30.68
N ILE A 326 1.47 10.36 -31.85
CA ILE A 326 1.76 11.79 -32.02
C ILE A 326 0.58 12.64 -31.54
N ILE A 327 -0.64 12.29 -31.91
CA ILE A 327 -1.86 13.00 -31.45
C ILE A 327 -2.00 12.95 -29.93
N ARG A 328 -1.70 11.80 -29.30
CA ARG A 328 -1.75 11.68 -27.83
C ARG A 328 -0.67 12.55 -27.13
N LEU A 329 0.53 12.59 -27.67
CA LEU A 329 1.60 13.44 -27.14
C LEU A 329 1.24 14.92 -27.21
N PHE A 330 0.64 15.37 -28.31
CA PHE A 330 0.14 16.75 -28.43
C PHE A 330 -1.01 17.06 -27.48
N LYS A 331 -1.95 16.13 -27.26
CA LYS A 331 -3.05 16.34 -26.28
C LYS A 331 -2.53 16.42 -24.87
N ASN A 332 -1.59 15.57 -24.48
CA ASN A 332 -1.00 15.58 -23.14
C ASN A 332 -0.14 16.82 -22.87
N SER A 333 0.52 17.39 -23.89
CA SER A 333 1.27 18.63 -23.75
C SER A 333 0.37 19.86 -23.53
N GLN A 334 -0.89 19.83 -24.00
CA GLN A 334 -1.87 20.90 -23.80
C GLN A 334 -2.62 20.82 -22.46
N GLN A 335 -2.59 19.66 -21.78
CA GLN A 335 -3.27 19.43 -20.50
C GLN A 335 -2.39 19.68 -19.28
N GLN A 336 -1.14 20.14 -19.42
CA GLN A 336 -0.39 20.60 -18.26
C GLN A 336 -1.02 21.89 -17.72
N PRO A 337 -1.52 21.92 -16.47
CA PRO A 337 -2.08 23.13 -15.91
C PRO A 337 -1.02 24.23 -15.92
N LYS A 338 -1.32 25.38 -16.53
CA LYS A 338 -0.51 26.58 -16.45
C LYS A 338 -0.27 26.84 -14.95
N ARG A 339 0.96 26.80 -14.53
CA ARG A 339 1.41 27.22 -13.21
C ARG A 339 0.78 28.59 -12.97
N LYS A 340 -0.14 28.71 -12.02
CA LYS A 340 -0.60 30.00 -11.52
C LYS A 340 0.65 30.69 -10.94
N GLU A 341 1.11 31.74 -11.63
CA GLU A 341 2.08 32.66 -11.08
C GLU A 341 1.54 33.15 -9.74
N SER A 342 2.31 32.92 -8.68
CA SER A 342 2.02 33.39 -7.34
C SER A 342 1.86 34.92 -7.38
N ALA A 343 0.67 35.37 -7.09
CA ALA A 343 0.41 36.79 -6.90
C ALA A 343 1.33 37.35 -5.79
N THR A 344 2.12 38.31 -6.15
CA THR A 344 2.96 39.10 -5.24
C THR A 344 2.08 39.68 -4.12
N PRO A 345 2.43 39.54 -2.85
CA PRO A 345 1.64 40.17 -1.77
C PRO A 345 1.75 41.70 -1.88
N ALA A 346 0.60 42.37 -1.82
CA ALA A 346 0.49 43.81 -1.78
C ALA A 346 1.19 44.36 -0.53
N PRO A 347 1.83 45.57 -0.59
CA PRO A 347 2.52 46.15 0.54
C PRO A 347 1.51 46.55 1.65
N SER A 348 1.83 46.19 2.88
CA SER A 348 1.09 46.49 4.08
C SER A 348 1.01 48.02 4.27
N ALA A 349 -0.22 48.56 4.32
CA ALA A 349 -0.48 49.96 4.69
C ALA A 349 -0.15 50.14 6.18
N THR A 350 0.81 51.00 6.42
CA THR A 350 1.20 51.53 7.73
C THR A 350 0.02 52.33 8.30
N LYS A 351 -0.53 51.91 9.44
CA LYS A 351 -1.46 52.74 10.22
C LYS A 351 -0.66 53.76 11.00
N GLU A 352 -0.77 55.03 10.62
CA GLU A 352 -0.38 56.15 11.45
C GLU A 352 -1.27 56.20 12.71
N GLN A 353 -0.61 56.21 13.85
CA GLN A 353 -1.21 56.59 15.13
C GLN A 353 -1.34 58.12 15.18
N SER A 354 -2.56 58.64 15.27
CA SER A 354 -2.80 60.00 15.68
C SER A 354 -3.17 60.01 17.17
N THR A 355 -2.28 60.58 17.95
CA THR A 355 -2.51 61.03 19.34
C THR A 355 -3.19 62.38 19.32
N SER A 356 -4.12 62.55 20.25
CA SER A 356 -4.39 63.80 21.06
C SER A 356 -5.79 64.41 20.89
N PRO A 357 -6.26 65.12 21.89
CA PRO A 357 -5.87 65.23 23.30
C PRO A 357 -6.90 64.65 24.28
#